data_fef8598473de068d790524efb388be8b
#
_entry.id   fef8598473de068d790524efb388be8b
#
_cell.length_a   1.000
_cell.length_b   1.000
_cell.length_c   1.000
_cell.angle_alpha   90.00
_cell.angle_beta   90.00
_cell.angle_gamma   90.00
#
_symmetry.space_group_name_H-M   'P 1'
#
loop_
_entity.id
_entity.type
_entity.pdbx_description
1 polymer ?
#
loop_
_entity_poly.entity_id
_entity_poly.type
_entity_poly.pdbx_seq_one_letter_code
_entity_poly.pdbx_strand_id
1 'polypeptide(L)'
;ALKKAGIEVTVASNSGESIQTVTGDKDWASKVNADSRLADAKASDYDLLVIPGGTVNADTLRIDEDGRRLVKEFATAGKPVGAICHGPWVLIDADVAKGKTMTSYISIRPDLENAGVSWVDKELFRCPGNGWVLLTSRNPNDLPAFAKALVDEIS
;
A
#
# COMPACT_ATOMS: atom_id res chain seq x y z
N ALA A 1 -2.72 13.02 6.93
CA ALA A 1 -4.12 13.02 6.50
C ALA A 1 -4.96 12.14 7.44
N LEU A 2 -4.72 10.82 7.54
CA LEU A 2 -5.53 9.87 8.33
C LEU A 2 -5.67 10.29 9.81
N LYS A 3 -4.55 10.56 10.50
CA LYS A 3 -4.58 11.04 11.91
C LYS A 3 -5.37 12.36 12.07
N LYS A 4 -5.34 13.26 11.07
CA LYS A 4 -6.15 14.49 11.08
C LYS A 4 -7.64 14.23 10.91
N ALA A 5 -8.00 13.10 10.32
CA ALA A 5 -9.39 12.65 10.18
C ALA A 5 -9.87 11.82 11.40
N GLY A 6 -9.08 11.74 12.47
CA GLY A 6 -9.43 11.00 13.68
C GLY A 6 -9.19 9.50 13.61
N ILE A 7 -8.53 9.01 12.56
CA ILE A 7 -8.20 7.59 12.39
C ILE A 7 -6.95 7.27 13.20
N GLU A 8 -7.01 6.20 13.99
CA GLU A 8 -5.83 5.64 14.63
C GLU A 8 -4.91 4.99 13.60
N VAL A 9 -3.62 5.30 13.64
CA VAL A 9 -2.65 4.83 12.64
C VAL A 9 -1.48 4.19 13.36
N THR A 10 -1.25 2.93 13.09
CA THR A 10 -0.05 2.17 13.49
C THR A 10 0.92 2.13 12.32
N VAL A 11 2.15 2.55 12.55
CA VAL A 11 3.25 2.43 11.58
C VAL A 11 4.05 1.18 11.89
N ALA A 12 4.07 0.24 10.97
CA ALA A 12 4.87 -0.99 11.09
C ALA A 12 6.06 -0.97 10.13
N SER A 13 7.20 -1.46 10.58
CA SER A 13 8.40 -1.66 9.77
C SER A 13 8.96 -3.07 9.93
N ASN A 14 9.88 -3.46 9.05
CA ASN A 14 10.51 -4.78 9.09
C ASN A 14 11.21 -5.05 10.44
N SER A 15 11.94 -4.07 10.94
CA SER A 15 12.72 -4.20 12.21
C SER A 15 11.96 -3.70 13.45
N GLY A 16 10.89 -2.91 13.27
CA GLY A 16 10.25 -2.16 14.36
C GLY A 16 11.00 -0.88 14.75
N GLU A 17 12.08 -0.56 14.02
CA GLU A 17 12.86 0.65 14.22
C GLU A 17 12.36 1.83 13.40
N SER A 18 12.98 2.99 13.57
CA SER A 18 12.63 4.18 12.79
C SER A 18 12.88 3.98 11.30
N ILE A 19 11.96 4.50 10.49
CA ILE A 19 12.01 4.47 9.05
C ILE A 19 12.61 5.78 8.55
N GLN A 20 13.66 5.71 7.75
CA GLN A 20 14.18 6.87 7.05
C GLN A 20 13.32 7.14 5.82
N THR A 21 12.68 8.32 5.78
CA THR A 21 11.88 8.72 4.63
C THR A 21 12.73 9.48 3.61
N VAL A 22 12.21 9.57 2.38
CA VAL A 22 12.85 10.29 1.28
C VAL A 22 11.83 11.16 0.55
N THR A 23 12.32 12.21 -0.09
CA THR A 23 11.55 13.05 -1.00
C THR A 23 12.02 12.79 -2.43
N GLY A 24 11.08 12.42 -3.32
CA GLY A 24 11.37 12.15 -4.73
C GLY A 24 12.34 10.99 -4.98
N ASP A 25 12.41 10.02 -4.06
CA ASP A 25 13.33 8.87 -4.08
C ASP A 25 14.83 9.23 -4.08
N LYS A 26 15.19 10.46 -3.74
CA LYS A 26 16.56 10.97 -3.82
C LYS A 26 17.04 11.63 -2.55
N ASP A 27 16.24 12.52 -1.98
CA ASP A 27 16.66 13.38 -0.89
C ASP A 27 16.18 12.81 0.45
N TRP A 28 17.09 12.72 1.42
CA TRP A 28 16.77 12.31 2.77
C TRP A 28 15.78 13.28 3.41
N ALA A 29 14.69 12.78 3.93
CA ALA A 29 13.67 13.51 4.66
C ALA A 29 13.68 13.15 6.15
N SER A 30 12.60 13.44 6.87
CA SER A 30 12.49 13.13 8.28
C SER A 30 12.47 11.62 8.56
N LYS A 31 12.86 11.22 9.75
CA LYS A 31 12.62 9.88 10.26
C LYS A 31 11.22 9.77 10.83
N VAL A 32 10.61 8.61 10.64
CA VAL A 32 9.32 8.24 11.23
C VAL A 32 9.55 7.04 12.14
N ASN A 33 9.13 7.15 13.40
CA ASN A 33 9.21 6.02 14.31
C ASN A 33 8.18 4.96 13.91
N ALA A 34 8.59 3.70 13.90
CA ALA A 34 7.66 2.60 13.82
C ALA A 34 7.03 2.35 15.20
N ASP A 35 5.76 2.00 15.19
CA ASP A 35 5.02 1.62 16.41
C ASP A 35 5.13 0.11 16.66
N SER A 36 5.39 -0.68 15.60
CA SER A 36 5.53 -2.14 15.69
C SER A 36 6.37 -2.71 14.55
N ARG A 37 6.70 -4.02 14.66
CA ARG A 37 7.27 -4.79 13.55
C ARG A 37 6.16 -5.36 12.67
N LEU A 38 6.44 -5.57 11.38
CA LEU A 38 5.52 -6.27 10.47
C LEU A 38 5.20 -7.70 10.98
N ALA A 39 6.19 -8.39 11.56
CA ALA A 39 6.03 -9.72 12.12
C ALA A 39 4.95 -9.81 13.22
N ASP A 40 4.75 -8.74 13.97
CA ASP A 40 3.81 -8.70 15.10
C ASP A 40 2.42 -8.21 14.69
N ALA A 41 2.27 -7.62 13.48
CA ALA A 41 1.00 -7.11 12.98
C ALA A 41 0.09 -8.25 12.48
N LYS A 42 -1.20 -8.16 12.80
CA LYS A 42 -2.24 -9.10 12.39
C LYS A 42 -3.38 -8.33 11.69
N ALA A 43 -3.87 -8.84 10.59
CA ALA A 43 -4.98 -8.20 9.87
C ALA A 43 -6.26 -8.09 10.72
N SER A 44 -6.46 -8.97 11.72
CA SER A 44 -7.59 -8.90 12.65
C SER A 44 -7.68 -7.59 13.43
N ASP A 45 -6.54 -6.95 13.69
CA ASP A 45 -6.41 -5.83 14.61
C ASP A 45 -6.63 -4.47 13.92
N TYR A 46 -6.81 -4.47 12.58
CA TYR A 46 -6.91 -3.26 11.77
C TYR A 46 -8.05 -3.33 10.77
N ASP A 47 -8.58 -2.17 10.37
CA ASP A 47 -9.66 -2.04 9.38
C ASP A 47 -9.16 -1.77 7.98
N LEU A 48 -7.94 -1.27 7.82
CA LEU A 48 -7.33 -0.89 6.54
C LEU A 48 -5.82 -1.11 6.59
N LEU A 49 -5.26 -1.66 5.53
CA LEU A 49 -3.81 -1.67 5.27
C LEU A 49 -3.43 -0.59 4.27
N VAL A 50 -2.39 0.19 4.56
CA VAL A 50 -1.82 1.15 3.62
C VAL A 50 -0.38 0.78 3.31
N ILE A 51 -0.09 0.59 2.02
CA ILE A 51 1.25 0.32 1.49
C ILE A 51 1.76 1.63 0.88
N PRO A 52 2.71 2.32 1.52
CA PRO A 52 3.26 3.55 0.99
C PRO A 52 4.14 3.29 -0.23
N GLY A 53 4.42 4.35 -0.96
CA GLY A 53 5.32 4.33 -2.11
C GLY A 53 6.80 4.34 -1.71
N GLY A 54 7.63 4.75 -2.66
CA GLY A 54 9.08 4.69 -2.62
C GLY A 54 9.59 3.42 -3.31
N THR A 55 10.50 3.59 -4.26
CA THR A 55 11.02 2.47 -5.05
C THR A 55 11.75 1.46 -4.17
N VAL A 56 12.68 1.92 -3.32
CA VAL A 56 13.43 1.06 -2.40
C VAL A 56 12.53 0.41 -1.36
N ASN A 57 11.54 1.14 -0.84
CA ASN A 57 10.58 0.59 0.11
C ASN A 57 9.77 -0.57 -0.50
N ALA A 58 9.22 -0.36 -1.69
CA ALA A 58 8.43 -1.38 -2.37
C ALA A 58 9.29 -2.60 -2.77
N ASP A 59 10.53 -2.37 -3.22
CA ASP A 59 11.47 -3.44 -3.54
C ASP A 59 11.83 -4.28 -2.31
N THR A 60 12.01 -3.65 -1.16
CA THR A 60 12.25 -4.34 0.11
C THR A 60 11.02 -5.11 0.58
N LEU A 61 9.84 -4.48 0.56
CA LEU A 61 8.61 -5.10 1.04
C LEU A 61 8.15 -6.29 0.19
N ARG A 62 8.38 -6.25 -1.12
CA ARG A 62 7.95 -7.34 -2.02
C ARG A 62 8.64 -8.67 -1.73
N ILE A 63 9.84 -8.67 -1.15
CA ILE A 63 10.58 -9.87 -0.74
C ILE A 63 10.43 -10.18 0.75
N ASP A 64 9.85 -9.27 1.55
CA ASP A 64 9.61 -9.47 2.98
C ASP A 64 8.45 -10.44 3.21
N GLU A 65 8.69 -11.52 3.93
CA GLU A 65 7.69 -12.56 4.17
C GLU A 65 6.51 -12.06 5.00
N ASP A 66 6.77 -11.26 6.02
CA ASP A 66 5.73 -10.71 6.89
C ASP A 66 4.90 -9.64 6.19
N GLY A 67 5.55 -8.80 5.36
CA GLY A 67 4.86 -7.84 4.50
C GLY A 67 3.87 -8.52 3.55
N ARG A 68 4.32 -9.55 2.83
CA ARG A 68 3.47 -10.33 1.91
C ARG A 68 2.36 -11.08 2.65
N ARG A 69 2.68 -11.69 3.80
CA ARG A 69 1.70 -12.37 4.65
C ARG A 69 0.59 -11.41 5.06
N LEU A 70 0.93 -10.24 5.56
CA LEU A 70 -0.05 -9.24 6.01
C LEU A 70 -0.97 -8.79 4.87
N VAL A 71 -0.42 -8.49 3.70
CA VAL A 71 -1.22 -8.15 2.51
C VAL A 71 -2.20 -9.27 2.16
N LYS A 72 -1.74 -10.52 2.16
CA LYS A 72 -2.58 -11.69 1.85
C LYS A 72 -3.68 -11.91 2.90
N GLU A 73 -3.38 -11.68 4.18
CA GLU A 73 -4.35 -11.76 5.26
C GLU A 73 -5.48 -10.72 5.09
N PHE A 74 -5.15 -9.46 4.77
CA PHE A 74 -6.15 -8.42 4.49
C PHE A 74 -7.04 -8.78 3.31
N ALA A 75 -6.46 -9.18 2.19
CA ALA A 75 -7.20 -9.59 1.00
C ALA A 75 -8.11 -10.78 1.29
N THR A 76 -7.62 -11.80 1.99
CA THR A 76 -8.40 -13.00 2.34
C THR A 76 -9.54 -12.69 3.32
N ALA A 77 -9.32 -11.75 4.24
CA ALA A 77 -10.35 -11.29 5.18
C ALA A 77 -11.38 -10.33 4.54
N GLY A 78 -11.24 -9.99 3.27
CA GLY A 78 -12.12 -9.02 2.60
C GLY A 78 -11.91 -7.57 3.04
N LYS A 79 -10.80 -7.30 3.73
CA LYS A 79 -10.49 -5.97 4.25
C LYS A 79 -9.80 -5.09 3.19
N PRO A 80 -10.05 -3.77 3.21
CA PRO A 80 -9.49 -2.86 2.22
C PRO A 80 -7.97 -2.71 2.33
N VAL A 81 -7.33 -2.54 1.18
CA VAL A 81 -5.91 -2.22 1.05
C VAL A 81 -5.76 -0.99 0.17
N GLY A 82 -4.97 -0.03 0.63
CA GLY A 82 -4.52 1.10 -0.16
C GLY A 82 -3.06 0.95 -0.56
N ALA A 83 -2.71 1.18 -1.83
CA ALA A 83 -1.33 1.16 -2.30
C ALA A 83 -1.06 2.33 -3.25
N ILE A 84 0.05 3.03 -3.07
CA ILE A 84 0.40 4.19 -3.89
C ILE A 84 1.78 4.03 -4.53
N CYS A 85 1.97 4.61 -5.70
CA CYS A 85 3.24 4.71 -6.41
C CYS A 85 3.80 3.33 -6.77
N HIS A 86 4.94 2.92 -6.17
CA HIS A 86 5.53 1.60 -6.35
C HIS A 86 4.94 0.53 -5.39
N GLY A 87 4.13 0.94 -4.42
CA GLY A 87 3.49 0.03 -3.46
C GLY A 87 2.79 -1.20 -4.07
N PRO A 88 2.11 -1.08 -5.23
CA PRO A 88 1.49 -2.21 -5.90
C PRO A 88 2.40 -3.39 -6.27
N TRP A 89 3.74 -3.22 -6.33
CA TRP A 89 4.65 -4.35 -6.50
C TRP A 89 4.46 -5.44 -5.44
N VAL A 90 4.21 -5.04 -4.20
CA VAL A 90 4.01 -5.98 -3.09
C VAL A 90 2.78 -6.87 -3.31
N LEU A 91 1.74 -6.34 -4.00
CA LEU A 91 0.52 -7.09 -4.32
C LEU A 91 0.81 -8.24 -5.30
N ILE A 92 1.79 -8.08 -6.20
CA ILE A 92 2.22 -9.13 -7.13
C ILE A 92 2.82 -10.29 -6.34
N ASP A 93 3.80 -10.00 -5.50
CA ASP A 93 4.56 -11.01 -4.76
C ASP A 93 3.76 -11.61 -3.59
N ALA A 94 2.69 -10.94 -3.14
CA ALA A 94 1.69 -11.50 -2.23
C ALA A 94 0.63 -12.36 -2.93
N ASP A 95 0.70 -12.50 -4.27
CA ASP A 95 -0.23 -13.29 -5.10
C ASP A 95 -1.70 -12.84 -4.98
N VAL A 96 -1.94 -11.51 -4.89
CA VAL A 96 -3.29 -10.93 -4.79
C VAL A 96 -3.62 -9.90 -5.89
N ALA A 97 -2.67 -9.63 -6.78
CA ALA A 97 -2.82 -8.63 -7.84
C ALA A 97 -3.67 -9.10 -9.02
N LYS A 98 -3.58 -10.39 -9.38
CA LYS A 98 -4.22 -10.95 -10.57
C LYS A 98 -5.74 -10.72 -10.59
N GLY A 99 -6.23 -10.22 -11.72
CA GLY A 99 -7.66 -9.94 -11.92
C GLY A 99 -8.15 -8.63 -11.30
N LYS A 100 -7.27 -7.88 -10.62
CA LYS A 100 -7.58 -6.53 -10.17
C LYS A 100 -7.45 -5.51 -11.29
N THR A 101 -8.20 -4.42 -11.19
CA THR A 101 -7.94 -3.19 -11.95
C THR A 101 -7.29 -2.20 -10.99
N MET A 102 -6.17 -1.60 -11.39
CA MET A 102 -5.46 -0.65 -10.54
C MET A 102 -4.61 0.35 -11.34
N THR A 103 -4.21 1.40 -10.68
CA THR A 103 -3.17 2.32 -11.13
C THR A 103 -1.90 2.16 -10.29
N SER A 104 -0.81 2.76 -10.72
CA SER A 104 0.47 2.76 -10.02
C SER A 104 1.39 3.85 -10.57
N TYR A 105 2.59 3.95 -10.03
CA TYR A 105 3.65 4.66 -10.73
C TYR A 105 3.88 4.01 -12.10
N ILE A 106 4.08 4.84 -13.12
CA ILE A 106 4.07 4.39 -14.53
C ILE A 106 5.13 3.33 -14.83
N SER A 107 6.30 3.39 -14.18
CA SER A 107 7.41 2.48 -14.48
C SER A 107 7.11 1.02 -14.18
N ILE A 108 6.21 0.73 -13.23
CA ILE A 108 5.84 -0.64 -12.85
C ILE A 108 4.58 -1.16 -13.57
N ARG A 109 4.02 -0.37 -14.48
CA ARG A 109 2.89 -0.80 -15.31
C ARG A 109 3.14 -2.14 -16.02
N PRO A 110 4.28 -2.36 -16.71
CA PRO A 110 4.51 -3.64 -17.38
C PRO A 110 4.50 -4.83 -16.42
N ASP A 111 5.05 -4.66 -15.22
CA ASP A 111 5.09 -5.73 -14.21
C ASP A 111 3.67 -6.12 -13.76
N LEU A 112 2.82 -5.11 -13.53
CA LEU A 112 1.42 -5.30 -13.15
C LEU A 112 0.61 -5.98 -14.27
N GLU A 113 0.75 -5.51 -15.51
CA GLU A 113 0.08 -6.11 -16.67
C GLU A 113 0.52 -7.57 -16.86
N ASN A 114 1.82 -7.87 -16.73
CA ASN A 114 2.36 -9.24 -16.80
C ASN A 114 1.84 -10.12 -15.66
N ALA A 115 1.52 -9.54 -14.51
CA ALA A 115 0.91 -10.24 -13.37
C ALA A 115 -0.61 -10.43 -13.52
N GLY A 116 -1.21 -10.00 -14.63
CA GLY A 116 -2.65 -10.17 -14.91
C GLY A 116 -3.53 -9.06 -14.35
N VAL A 117 -2.97 -7.87 -14.14
CA VAL A 117 -3.70 -6.67 -13.73
C VAL A 117 -4.22 -5.92 -14.95
N SER A 118 -5.43 -5.37 -14.87
CA SER A 118 -5.93 -4.36 -15.80
C SER A 118 -5.45 -2.98 -15.34
N TRP A 119 -4.37 -2.48 -15.93
CA TRP A 119 -3.78 -1.20 -15.53
C TRP A 119 -4.53 -0.02 -16.16
N VAL A 120 -4.78 1.03 -15.36
CA VAL A 120 -5.44 2.26 -15.79
C VAL A 120 -4.65 3.49 -15.31
N ASP A 121 -4.59 4.54 -16.12
CA ASP A 121 -4.01 5.83 -15.71
C ASP A 121 -5.08 6.70 -15.05
N LYS A 122 -5.19 6.59 -13.75
CA LYS A 122 -6.14 7.35 -12.92
C LYS A 122 -5.43 7.90 -11.68
N GLU A 123 -5.79 9.12 -11.29
CA GLU A 123 -5.37 9.73 -10.03
C GLU A 123 -5.71 8.84 -8.83
N LEU A 124 -6.89 8.21 -8.87
CA LEU A 124 -7.37 7.23 -7.90
C LEU A 124 -8.16 6.16 -8.64
N PHE A 125 -7.95 4.91 -8.28
CA PHE A 125 -8.81 3.81 -8.69
C PHE A 125 -9.24 2.96 -7.49
N ARG A 126 -10.55 2.71 -7.39
CA ARG A 126 -11.16 1.81 -6.41
C ARG A 126 -11.64 0.54 -7.10
N CYS A 127 -11.04 -0.59 -6.79
CA CYS A 127 -11.38 -1.89 -7.35
C CYS A 127 -12.00 -2.79 -6.28
N PRO A 128 -13.31 -3.10 -6.35
CA PRO A 128 -13.98 -4.01 -5.41
C PRO A 128 -13.89 -5.48 -5.84
N GLY A 129 -13.20 -5.78 -6.93
CA GLY A 129 -13.09 -7.13 -7.47
C GLY A 129 -12.45 -8.14 -6.52
N ASN A 130 -12.69 -9.42 -6.72
CA ASN A 130 -12.12 -10.55 -5.97
C ASN A 130 -12.46 -10.55 -4.47
N GLY A 131 -13.58 -9.92 -4.06
CA GLY A 131 -14.09 -9.99 -2.69
C GLY A 131 -13.42 -9.06 -1.68
N TRP A 132 -12.53 -8.15 -2.12
CA TRP A 132 -11.90 -7.14 -1.28
C TRP A 132 -11.64 -5.86 -2.05
N VAL A 133 -11.57 -4.74 -1.35
CA VAL A 133 -11.38 -3.42 -1.97
C VAL A 133 -9.90 -3.08 -2.05
N LEU A 134 -9.46 -2.67 -3.25
CA LEU A 134 -8.15 -2.10 -3.47
C LEU A 134 -8.29 -0.63 -3.91
N LEU A 135 -7.60 0.26 -3.22
CA LEU A 135 -7.48 1.68 -3.55
C LEU A 135 -6.06 1.96 -4.02
N THR A 136 -5.89 2.52 -5.22
CA THR A 136 -4.56 2.81 -5.76
C THR A 136 -4.44 4.22 -6.32
N SER A 137 -3.24 4.79 -6.23
CA SER A 137 -2.85 6.08 -6.80
C SER A 137 -1.43 6.03 -7.36
N ARG A 138 -1.05 7.01 -8.19
CA ARG A 138 0.15 6.94 -9.04
C ARG A 138 1.42 7.47 -8.39
N ASN A 139 1.32 8.61 -7.71
CA ASN A 139 2.49 9.37 -7.23
C ASN A 139 2.07 10.36 -6.14
N PRO A 140 3.02 11.10 -5.52
CA PRO A 140 2.71 12.03 -4.44
C PRO A 140 1.70 13.14 -4.77
N ASN A 141 1.54 13.52 -6.03
CA ASN A 141 0.55 14.53 -6.43
C ASN A 141 -0.89 14.04 -6.22
N ASP A 142 -1.09 12.73 -6.22
CA ASP A 142 -2.38 12.09 -6.01
C ASP A 142 -2.74 11.90 -4.53
N LEU A 143 -1.86 12.26 -3.60
CA LEU A 143 -2.07 12.07 -2.16
C LEU A 143 -3.38 12.66 -1.60
N PRO A 144 -3.86 13.83 -2.05
CA PRO A 144 -5.14 14.35 -1.57
C PRO A 144 -6.32 13.42 -1.89
N ALA A 145 -6.41 12.95 -3.14
CA ALA A 145 -7.45 12.02 -3.58
C ALA A 145 -7.32 10.66 -2.90
N PHE A 146 -6.09 10.13 -2.83
CA PHE A 146 -5.80 8.86 -2.18
C PHE A 146 -6.18 8.87 -0.70
N ALA A 147 -5.73 9.88 0.05
CA ALA A 147 -6.02 9.98 1.47
C ALA A 147 -7.51 10.15 1.77
N LYS A 148 -8.23 10.94 0.93
CA LYS A 148 -9.68 11.06 1.05
C LYS A 148 -10.37 9.71 0.86
N ALA A 149 -9.99 8.97 -0.18
CA ALA A 149 -10.58 7.68 -0.48
C ALA A 149 -10.34 6.64 0.64
N LEU A 150 -9.14 6.65 1.26
CA LEU A 150 -8.85 5.78 2.41
C LEU A 150 -9.75 6.11 3.61
N VAL A 151 -9.98 7.40 3.90
CA VAL A 151 -10.89 7.82 4.97
C VAL A 151 -12.32 7.38 4.65
N ASP A 152 -12.82 7.67 3.45
CA ASP A 152 -14.19 7.35 3.04
C ASP A 152 -14.45 5.83 3.08
N GLU A 153 -13.44 4.98 2.87
CA GLU A 153 -13.59 3.52 2.83
C GLU A 153 -13.84 2.90 4.21
N ILE A 154 -13.37 3.54 5.27
CA ILE A 154 -13.46 3.00 6.65
C ILE A 154 -14.29 3.86 7.61
N SER A 155 -14.95 4.92 7.07
CA SER A 155 -15.80 5.82 7.86
C SER A 155 -17.24 5.34 7.97
#